data_1e2ff6f6a3fab59925f5935f83652d5c
#
_entry.id   1e2ff6f6a3fab59925f5935f83652d5c
#
_cell.length_a   1.000
_cell.length_b   1.000
_cell.length_c   1.000
_cell.angle_alpha   90.00
_cell.angle_beta   90.00
_cell.angle_gamma   90.00
#
_symmetry.space_group_name_H-M   'P 1'
#
loop_
_entity.id
_entity.type
_entity.pdbx_description
1 polymer ?
#
loop_
_entity_poly.entity_id
_entity_poly.type
_entity_poly.pdbx_seq_one_letter_code
_entity_poly.pdbx_strand_id
1 'polypeptide(L)'
;MKKLLIVVDYQNDFVSGSLGFPEAEALEPKLHKKVQDYLDAKDDVVYTMDTHGENYLDTQEGKKLPIPHCLCGSEGWQLHGRLRYQLAYCTFFEKNTFGSLDLLHYLEEKRYDVIELVGVVSNICVISNAILAKAAQPEAQIIVDAQCVASNDPAVQEKAFDILENLHIDVVNR
;
A
#
# COMPACT_ATOMS: atom_id res chain seq x y z
N MET A 1 -15.95 -8.90 -15.03
CA MET A 1 -15.57 -7.88 -14.03
C MET A 1 -14.07 -7.95 -13.89
N LYS A 2 -13.38 -6.87 -14.20
CA LYS A 2 -11.91 -6.80 -14.14
C LYS A 2 -11.50 -6.19 -12.81
N LYS A 3 -10.69 -6.90 -12.01
CA LYS A 3 -10.28 -6.47 -10.69
C LYS A 3 -8.78 -6.23 -10.61
N LEU A 4 -8.38 -5.32 -9.73
CA LEU A 4 -7.01 -5.04 -9.38
C LEU A 4 -6.84 -5.06 -7.86
N LEU A 5 -5.82 -5.75 -7.39
CA LEU A 5 -5.30 -5.62 -6.03
C LEU A 5 -4.04 -4.77 -6.04
N ILE A 6 -3.98 -3.78 -5.17
CA ILE A 6 -2.79 -2.96 -4.93
C ILE A 6 -2.27 -3.25 -3.51
N VAL A 7 -1.09 -3.86 -3.42
CA VAL A 7 -0.41 -4.08 -2.14
C VAL A 7 0.51 -2.90 -1.87
N VAL A 8 0.20 -2.11 -0.86
CA VAL A 8 0.89 -0.85 -0.57
C VAL A 8 2.01 -1.10 0.45
N ASP A 9 3.26 -0.89 0.02
CA ASP A 9 4.47 -0.74 0.86
C ASP A 9 4.66 -1.80 1.97
N TYR A 10 4.30 -3.06 1.72
CA TYR A 10 4.48 -4.11 2.72
C TYR A 10 5.93 -4.60 2.78
N GLN A 11 6.82 -3.66 3.18
CA GLN A 11 8.27 -3.80 3.21
C GLN A 11 8.79 -4.07 4.62
N ASN A 12 9.98 -4.66 4.74
CA ASN A 12 10.55 -5.04 6.04
C ASN A 12 10.62 -3.87 7.02
N ASP A 13 11.02 -2.67 6.58
CA ASP A 13 11.14 -1.51 7.48
C ASP A 13 9.81 -1.07 8.08
N PHE A 14 8.69 -1.26 7.38
CA PHE A 14 7.34 -0.95 7.90
C PHE A 14 6.72 -2.09 8.71
N VAL A 15 7.25 -3.31 8.60
CA VAL A 15 6.67 -4.47 9.28
C VAL A 15 7.46 -4.84 10.54
N SER A 16 8.77 -5.08 10.40
CA SER A 16 9.64 -5.55 11.49
C SER A 16 10.93 -4.74 11.64
N GLY A 17 11.18 -3.76 10.75
CA GLY A 17 12.36 -2.93 10.72
C GLY A 17 12.21 -1.59 11.47
N SER A 18 12.85 -0.53 10.95
CA SER A 18 13.00 0.76 11.64
C SER A 18 11.68 1.47 11.98
N LEU A 19 10.63 1.24 11.21
CA LEU A 19 9.27 1.76 11.42
C LEU A 19 8.24 0.64 11.66
N GLY A 20 8.70 -0.57 11.99
CA GLY A 20 7.85 -1.73 12.23
C GLY A 20 6.95 -1.61 13.45
N PHE A 21 5.80 -2.29 13.41
CA PHE A 21 4.85 -2.33 14.51
C PHE A 21 4.03 -3.64 14.48
N PRO A 22 3.53 -4.13 15.65
CA PRO A 22 2.93 -5.46 15.76
C PRO A 22 1.72 -5.69 14.85
N GLU A 23 0.89 -4.66 14.63
CA GLU A 23 -0.29 -4.75 13.79
C GLU A 23 0.10 -4.98 12.32
N ALA A 24 1.23 -4.44 11.85
CA ALA A 24 1.75 -4.70 10.51
C ALA A 24 2.22 -6.15 10.36
N GLU A 25 2.94 -6.71 11.36
CA GLU A 25 3.33 -8.11 11.35
C GLU A 25 2.11 -9.05 11.30
N ALA A 26 1.06 -8.72 12.06
CA ALA A 26 -0.16 -9.51 12.12
C ALA A 26 -0.95 -9.56 10.79
N LEU A 27 -0.66 -8.66 9.84
CA LEU A 27 -1.32 -8.66 8.53
C LEU A 27 -0.82 -9.77 7.60
N GLU A 28 0.41 -10.28 7.75
CA GLU A 28 1.04 -11.17 6.77
C GLU A 28 0.15 -12.34 6.32
N PRO A 29 -0.50 -13.11 7.22
CA PRO A 29 -1.34 -14.22 6.80
C PRO A 29 -2.55 -13.78 5.96
N LYS A 30 -3.14 -12.65 6.30
CA LYS A 30 -4.32 -12.10 5.60
C LYS A 30 -3.93 -11.57 4.22
N LEU A 31 -2.81 -10.81 4.15
CA LEU A 31 -2.28 -10.30 2.89
C LEU A 31 -1.86 -11.43 1.95
N HIS A 32 -1.16 -12.44 2.49
CA HIS A 32 -0.77 -13.60 1.71
C HIS A 32 -1.98 -14.32 1.11
N LYS A 33 -3.04 -14.52 1.92
CA LYS A 33 -4.28 -15.13 1.44
C LYS A 33 -4.96 -14.24 0.37
N LYS A 34 -5.09 -12.95 0.62
CA LYS A 34 -5.72 -11.99 -0.30
C LYS A 34 -5.02 -11.98 -1.66
N VAL A 35 -3.68 -11.88 -1.66
CA VAL A 35 -2.88 -11.93 -2.89
C VAL A 35 -3.09 -13.26 -3.62
N GLN A 36 -3.10 -14.39 -2.89
CA GLN A 36 -3.32 -15.70 -3.49
C GLN A 36 -4.71 -15.80 -4.14
N ASP A 37 -5.75 -15.32 -3.46
CA ASP A 37 -7.12 -15.34 -3.99
C ASP A 37 -7.23 -14.57 -5.33
N TYR A 38 -6.55 -13.40 -5.46
CA TYR A 38 -6.52 -12.61 -6.68
C TYR A 38 -5.73 -13.32 -7.80
N LEU A 39 -4.57 -13.87 -7.48
CA LEU A 39 -3.75 -14.61 -8.45
C LEU A 39 -4.47 -15.87 -8.97
N ASP A 40 -5.14 -16.62 -8.09
CA ASP A 40 -5.91 -17.81 -8.46
C ASP A 40 -7.11 -17.46 -9.35
N ALA A 41 -7.74 -16.31 -9.11
CA ALA A 41 -8.81 -15.76 -9.94
C ALA A 41 -8.31 -15.19 -11.28
N LYS A 42 -7.00 -15.07 -11.46
CA LYS A 42 -6.34 -14.41 -12.60
C LYS A 42 -6.71 -12.93 -12.73
N ASP A 43 -7.01 -12.31 -11.61
CA ASP A 43 -7.15 -10.86 -11.49
C ASP A 43 -5.76 -10.19 -11.42
N ASP A 44 -5.69 -8.91 -11.76
CA ASP A 44 -4.42 -8.19 -11.76
C ASP A 44 -3.97 -7.89 -10.31
N VAL A 45 -2.66 -8.04 -10.05
CA VAL A 45 -2.02 -7.67 -8.78
C VAL A 45 -0.81 -6.81 -9.09
N VAL A 46 -0.73 -5.66 -8.41
CA VAL A 46 0.44 -4.77 -8.43
C VAL A 46 0.82 -4.37 -7.00
N TYR A 47 2.01 -3.81 -6.81
CA TYR A 47 2.40 -3.31 -5.51
C TYR A 47 3.22 -2.03 -5.61
N THR A 48 3.27 -1.28 -4.51
CA THR A 48 4.14 -0.11 -4.37
C THR A 48 5.30 -0.41 -3.42
N MET A 49 6.40 0.27 -3.64
CA MET A 49 7.61 0.22 -2.82
C MET A 49 8.03 1.64 -2.46
N ASP A 50 7.95 1.97 -1.19
CA ASP A 50 8.57 3.19 -0.70
C ASP A 50 10.09 3.08 -0.89
N THR A 51 10.72 4.09 -1.50
CA THR A 51 12.11 3.98 -1.95
C THR A 51 12.83 5.29 -1.74
N HIS A 52 13.78 5.30 -0.82
CA HIS A 52 14.58 6.46 -0.47
C HIS A 52 16.06 6.27 -0.83
N GLY A 53 16.73 7.39 -1.11
CA GLY A 53 18.18 7.42 -1.30
C GLY A 53 18.94 7.64 0.02
N GLU A 54 20.25 7.52 -0.03
CA GLU A 54 21.16 7.77 1.12
C GLU A 54 21.02 9.19 1.70
N ASN A 55 20.53 10.13 0.89
CA ASN A 55 20.29 11.51 1.31
C ASN A 55 18.91 11.71 1.99
N TYR A 56 18.24 10.65 2.45
CA TYR A 56 16.91 10.71 3.05
C TYR A 56 16.78 11.81 4.12
N LEU A 57 17.77 11.93 5.01
CA LEU A 57 17.74 12.92 6.10
C LEU A 57 17.77 14.39 5.62
N ASP A 58 18.20 14.63 4.38
CA ASP A 58 18.21 15.97 3.77
C ASP A 58 16.88 16.33 3.10
N THR A 59 15.98 15.34 2.94
CA THR A 59 14.66 15.53 2.32
C THR A 59 13.68 16.23 3.26
N GLN A 60 12.55 16.71 2.72
CA GLN A 60 11.47 17.27 3.54
C GLN A 60 10.85 16.22 4.47
N GLU A 61 10.77 14.99 4.05
CA GLU A 61 10.28 13.88 4.86
C GLU A 61 11.26 13.55 5.97
N GLY A 62 12.55 13.38 5.66
CA GLY A 62 13.59 13.08 6.64
C GLY A 62 13.77 14.15 7.71
N LYS A 63 13.47 15.43 7.40
CA LYS A 63 13.44 16.51 8.40
C LYS A 63 12.28 16.39 9.39
N LYS A 64 11.16 15.79 8.98
CA LYS A 64 9.97 15.58 9.82
C LYS A 64 9.98 14.23 10.52
N LEU A 65 10.52 13.21 9.88
CA LEU A 65 10.68 11.86 10.38
C LEU A 65 12.17 11.46 10.23
N PRO A 66 13.04 11.79 11.18
CA PRO A 66 14.49 11.56 11.06
C PRO A 66 14.86 10.09 11.35
N ILE A 67 14.16 9.16 10.74
CA ILE A 67 14.39 7.72 10.83
C ILE A 67 14.58 7.19 9.40
N PRO A 68 15.82 6.94 8.96
CA PRO A 68 16.05 6.33 7.66
C PRO A 68 15.35 5.00 7.54
N HIS A 69 14.62 4.81 6.44
CA HIS A 69 13.86 3.60 6.15
C HIS A 69 13.76 3.39 4.64
N CYS A 70 13.49 2.18 4.22
CA CYS A 70 13.31 1.80 2.82
C CYS A 70 14.39 2.37 1.90
N LEU A 71 15.65 2.38 2.37
CA LEU A 71 16.78 2.80 1.56
C LEU A 71 16.97 1.82 0.40
N CYS A 72 17.02 2.34 -0.81
CA CYS A 72 17.07 1.55 -2.04
C CYS A 72 18.12 0.43 -1.97
N GLY A 73 17.70 -0.81 -2.23
CA GLY A 73 18.55 -1.99 -2.22
C GLY A 73 18.91 -2.56 -0.84
N SER A 74 18.47 -1.92 0.26
CA SER A 74 18.67 -2.45 1.61
C SER A 74 17.72 -3.63 1.91
N GLU A 75 18.00 -4.40 2.96
CA GLU A 75 17.09 -5.44 3.43
C GLU A 75 15.75 -4.84 3.93
N GLY A 76 15.79 -3.66 4.55
CA GLY A 76 14.60 -2.92 4.99
C GLY A 76 13.67 -2.54 3.84
N TRP A 77 14.22 -2.26 2.67
CA TRP A 77 13.48 -1.94 1.44
C TRP A 77 12.76 -3.15 0.84
N GLN A 78 13.23 -4.38 1.04
CA GLN A 78 12.64 -5.57 0.45
C GLN A 78 11.21 -5.81 0.97
N LEU A 79 10.36 -6.43 0.13
CA LEU A 79 9.05 -6.92 0.58
C LEU A 79 9.20 -7.89 1.75
N HIS A 80 8.26 -7.82 2.69
CA HIS A 80 8.27 -8.65 3.89
C HIS A 80 7.74 -10.07 3.64
N GLY A 81 8.39 -11.03 4.30
CA GLY A 81 7.90 -12.40 4.44
C GLY A 81 7.61 -13.10 3.13
N ARG A 82 6.48 -13.80 3.08
CA ARG A 82 6.06 -14.59 1.91
C ARG A 82 5.67 -13.74 0.71
N LEU A 83 5.26 -12.49 0.91
CA LEU A 83 4.88 -11.60 -0.17
C LEU A 83 6.05 -11.31 -1.12
N ARG A 84 7.28 -11.32 -0.63
CA ARG A 84 8.49 -11.18 -1.46
C ARG A 84 8.54 -12.19 -2.60
N TYR A 85 8.13 -13.43 -2.34
CA TYR A 85 8.14 -14.49 -3.35
C TYR A 85 6.85 -14.50 -4.19
N GLN A 86 5.74 -14.21 -3.56
CA GLN A 86 4.42 -14.24 -4.18
C GLN A 86 4.24 -13.12 -5.22
N LEU A 87 4.81 -11.96 -4.96
CA LEU A 87 4.74 -10.79 -5.83
C LEU A 87 5.93 -10.64 -6.78
N ALA A 88 6.86 -11.60 -6.80
CA ALA A 88 8.12 -11.51 -7.55
C ALA A 88 7.97 -11.25 -9.05
N TYR A 89 6.83 -11.61 -9.63
CA TYR A 89 6.52 -11.41 -11.05
C TYR A 89 5.40 -10.39 -11.30
N CYS A 90 4.93 -9.72 -10.25
CA CYS A 90 3.93 -8.67 -10.35
C CYS A 90 4.59 -7.32 -10.70
N THR A 91 3.85 -6.47 -11.39
CA THR A 91 4.29 -5.09 -11.65
C THR A 91 4.37 -4.32 -10.36
N PHE A 92 5.41 -3.50 -10.18
CA PHE A 92 5.54 -2.64 -9.02
C PHE A 92 5.93 -1.21 -9.39
N PHE A 93 5.70 -0.30 -8.45
CA PHE A 93 5.96 1.12 -8.59
C PHE A 93 6.77 1.61 -7.40
N GLU A 94 7.97 2.08 -7.65
CA GLU A 94 8.77 2.78 -6.66
C GLU A 94 8.22 4.19 -6.47
N LYS A 95 8.27 4.69 -5.24
CA LYS A 95 7.85 6.03 -4.90
C LYS A 95 8.72 6.59 -3.78
N ASN A 96 8.99 7.87 -3.80
CA ASN A 96 9.79 8.56 -2.79
C ASN A 96 8.93 9.44 -1.86
N THR A 97 7.65 9.20 -1.84
CA THR A 97 6.65 9.86 -0.99
C THR A 97 5.41 8.97 -0.87
N PHE A 98 4.36 9.43 -0.20
CA PHE A 98 3.22 8.61 0.21
C PHE A 98 2.38 8.06 -0.94
N GLY A 99 2.03 8.89 -1.93
CA GLY A 99 1.31 8.47 -3.13
C GLY A 99 2.25 8.23 -4.32
N SER A 100 1.91 7.27 -5.18
CA SER A 100 2.68 6.93 -6.38
C SER A 100 2.08 7.56 -7.63
N LEU A 101 2.81 8.47 -8.28
CA LEU A 101 2.40 9.04 -9.56
C LEU A 101 2.49 7.99 -10.69
N ASP A 102 3.47 7.10 -10.64
CA ASP A 102 3.60 6.04 -11.65
C ASP A 102 2.43 5.04 -11.58
N LEU A 103 1.96 4.73 -10.37
CA LEU A 103 0.73 3.96 -10.18
C LEU A 103 -0.49 4.71 -10.75
N LEU A 104 -0.59 6.03 -10.51
CA LEU A 104 -1.66 6.86 -11.08
C LEU A 104 -1.66 6.77 -12.62
N HIS A 105 -0.52 6.98 -13.27
CA HIS A 105 -0.40 6.90 -14.72
C HIS A 105 -0.73 5.50 -15.25
N TYR A 106 -0.28 4.45 -14.56
CA TYR A 106 -0.69 3.09 -14.89
C TYR A 106 -2.21 2.90 -14.85
N LEU A 107 -2.87 3.46 -13.83
CA LEU A 107 -4.32 3.38 -13.71
C LEU A 107 -5.05 4.19 -14.79
N GLU A 108 -4.51 5.33 -15.24
CA GLU A 108 -5.10 6.10 -16.35
C GLU A 108 -5.11 5.33 -17.68
N GLU A 109 -4.12 4.46 -17.90
CA GLU A 109 -4.01 3.63 -19.12
C GLU A 109 -4.86 2.34 -19.07
N LYS A 110 -5.37 1.97 -17.92
CA LYS A 110 -6.13 0.73 -17.69
C LYS A 110 -7.61 1.02 -17.47
N ARG A 111 -8.40 -0.03 -17.36
CA ARG A 111 -9.80 0.04 -16.92
C ARG A 111 -10.08 -1.13 -16.01
N TYR A 112 -10.54 -0.82 -14.80
CA TYR A 112 -10.94 -1.80 -13.80
C TYR A 112 -12.36 -1.50 -13.32
N ASP A 113 -13.11 -2.54 -13.01
CA ASP A 113 -14.42 -2.42 -12.38
C ASP A 113 -14.25 -2.25 -10.85
N VAL A 114 -13.23 -2.91 -10.30
CA VAL A 114 -12.91 -2.89 -8.86
C VAL A 114 -11.40 -2.72 -8.67
N ILE A 115 -11.01 -1.81 -7.77
CA ILE A 115 -9.64 -1.62 -7.32
C ILE A 115 -9.63 -1.73 -5.79
N GLU A 116 -8.97 -2.77 -5.27
CA GLU A 116 -8.82 -2.99 -3.84
C GLU A 116 -7.41 -2.65 -3.37
N LEU A 117 -7.30 -1.90 -2.27
CA LEU A 117 -6.01 -1.54 -1.66
C LEU A 117 -5.86 -2.22 -0.31
N VAL A 118 -4.67 -2.76 -0.07
CA VAL A 118 -4.24 -3.42 1.18
C VAL A 118 -2.81 -3.02 1.52
N GLY A 119 -2.32 -3.31 2.71
CA GLY A 119 -0.93 -3.01 3.12
C GLY A 119 -0.82 -1.92 4.18
N VAL A 120 0.26 -1.16 4.14
CA VAL A 120 0.61 -0.20 5.21
C VAL A 120 1.13 1.15 4.64
N VAL A 121 1.02 2.24 5.38
CA VAL A 121 0.27 2.47 6.62
C VAL A 121 -1.10 3.02 6.23
N SER A 122 -2.18 2.56 6.86
CA SER A 122 -3.56 2.84 6.43
C SER A 122 -3.87 4.34 6.29
N ASN A 123 -3.39 5.16 7.22
CA ASN A 123 -3.61 6.61 7.28
C ASN A 123 -2.53 7.44 6.56
N ILE A 124 -1.59 6.82 5.86
CA ILE A 124 -0.50 7.49 5.14
C ILE A 124 -0.46 7.00 3.68
N CYS A 125 0.30 5.94 3.38
CA CYS A 125 0.49 5.48 2.01
C CYS A 125 -0.77 4.84 1.42
N VAL A 126 -1.55 4.10 2.21
CA VAL A 126 -2.78 3.46 1.71
C VAL A 126 -3.81 4.51 1.31
N ILE A 127 -4.16 5.44 2.21
CA ILE A 127 -5.13 6.51 1.89
C ILE A 127 -4.65 7.39 0.73
N SER A 128 -3.36 7.70 0.65
CA SER A 128 -2.79 8.50 -0.43
C SER A 128 -2.98 7.82 -1.80
N ASN A 129 -2.68 6.53 -1.90
CA ASN A 129 -2.86 5.78 -3.14
C ASN A 129 -4.33 5.49 -3.45
N ALA A 130 -5.19 5.33 -2.44
CA ALA A 130 -6.62 5.17 -2.63
C ALA A 130 -7.28 6.44 -3.24
N ILE A 131 -6.86 7.62 -2.79
CA ILE A 131 -7.30 8.91 -3.36
C ILE A 131 -6.83 9.03 -4.81
N LEU A 132 -5.57 8.68 -5.12
CA LEU A 132 -5.05 8.69 -6.48
C LEU A 132 -5.81 7.69 -7.38
N ALA A 133 -6.11 6.49 -6.89
CA ALA A 133 -6.89 5.50 -7.62
C ALA A 133 -8.31 6.01 -7.92
N LYS A 134 -8.97 6.67 -6.95
CA LYS A 134 -10.27 7.29 -7.14
C LYS A 134 -10.23 8.42 -8.16
N ALA A 135 -9.16 9.22 -8.16
CA ALA A 135 -8.97 10.31 -9.13
C ALA A 135 -8.74 9.76 -10.55
N ALA A 136 -7.94 8.69 -10.71
CA ALA A 136 -7.65 8.08 -11.99
C ALA A 136 -8.86 7.34 -12.58
N GLN A 137 -9.66 6.68 -11.74
CA GLN A 137 -10.81 5.87 -12.17
C GLN A 137 -12.05 6.16 -11.30
N PRO A 138 -12.72 7.30 -11.51
CA PRO A 138 -13.84 7.73 -10.65
C PRO A 138 -15.04 6.78 -10.69
N GLU A 139 -15.21 6.02 -11.77
CA GLU A 139 -16.32 5.07 -11.95
C GLU A 139 -15.99 3.66 -11.44
N ALA A 140 -14.72 3.35 -11.14
CA ALA A 140 -14.36 2.10 -10.51
C ALA A 140 -14.80 2.08 -9.03
N GLN A 141 -15.20 0.92 -8.54
CA GLN A 141 -15.37 0.71 -7.12
C GLN A 141 -13.98 0.63 -6.48
N ILE A 142 -13.65 1.62 -5.64
CA ILE A 142 -12.39 1.62 -4.89
C ILE A 142 -12.67 1.09 -3.49
N ILE A 143 -11.90 0.10 -3.06
CA ILE A 143 -12.11 -0.61 -1.79
C ILE A 143 -10.82 -0.55 -0.96
N VAL A 144 -10.95 -0.33 0.33
CA VAL A 144 -9.91 -0.57 1.34
C VAL A 144 -10.43 -1.62 2.32
N ASP A 145 -9.74 -2.75 2.43
CA ASP A 145 -10.09 -3.80 3.39
C ASP A 145 -9.46 -3.49 4.75
N ALA A 146 -10.30 -3.08 5.72
CA ALA A 146 -9.85 -2.70 7.07
C ALA A 146 -9.11 -3.81 7.81
N GLN A 147 -9.36 -5.08 7.48
CA GLN A 147 -8.63 -6.22 8.06
C GLN A 147 -7.30 -6.54 7.35
N CYS A 148 -7.04 -5.90 6.21
CA CYS A 148 -5.82 -6.07 5.42
C CYS A 148 -4.97 -4.80 5.34
N VAL A 149 -5.25 -3.80 6.18
CA VAL A 149 -4.43 -2.59 6.38
C VAL A 149 -4.15 -2.40 7.86
N ALA A 150 -3.09 -1.66 8.20
CA ALA A 150 -2.75 -1.36 9.59
C ALA A 150 -2.15 0.04 9.75
N SER A 151 -2.25 0.55 10.97
CA SER A 151 -1.55 1.73 11.47
C SER A 151 -1.03 1.45 12.88
N ASN A 152 0.07 2.09 13.24
CA ASN A 152 0.57 2.12 14.61
C ASN A 152 -0.25 3.05 15.54
N ASP A 153 -1.23 3.77 14.99
CA ASP A 153 -2.19 4.60 15.73
C ASP A 153 -3.62 4.25 15.33
N PRO A 154 -4.32 3.39 16.11
CA PRO A 154 -5.69 2.98 15.80
C PRO A 154 -6.69 4.13 15.71
N ALA A 155 -6.49 5.20 16.51
CA ALA A 155 -7.41 6.34 16.48
C ALA A 155 -7.25 7.18 15.21
N VAL A 156 -6.04 7.25 14.66
CA VAL A 156 -5.79 7.92 13.38
C VAL A 156 -6.24 7.03 12.22
N GLN A 157 -6.12 5.70 12.34
CA GLN A 157 -6.68 4.76 11.36
C GLN A 157 -8.19 4.93 11.20
N GLU A 158 -8.94 5.00 12.30
CA GLU A 158 -10.40 5.21 12.25
C GLU A 158 -10.77 6.52 11.55
N LYS A 159 -10.03 7.61 11.82
CA LYS A 159 -10.22 8.87 11.10
C LYS A 159 -9.93 8.74 9.59
N ALA A 160 -8.91 7.97 9.22
CA ALA A 160 -8.60 7.70 7.83
C ALA A 160 -9.74 6.94 7.14
N PHE A 161 -10.35 5.96 7.81
CA PHE A 161 -11.51 5.24 7.31
C PHE A 161 -12.71 6.18 7.11
N ASP A 162 -13.01 7.05 8.08
CA ASP A 162 -14.06 8.06 7.94
C ASP A 162 -13.82 8.99 6.73
N ILE A 163 -12.57 9.39 6.50
CA ILE A 163 -12.21 10.23 5.34
C ILE A 163 -12.41 9.46 4.03
N LEU A 164 -11.96 8.20 3.96
CA LEU A 164 -12.11 7.36 2.78
C LEU A 164 -13.59 7.19 2.40
N GLU A 165 -14.45 6.88 3.38
CA GLU A 165 -15.90 6.75 3.16
C GLU A 165 -16.53 8.05 2.66
N ASN A 166 -16.10 9.21 3.18
CA ASN A 166 -16.54 10.53 2.68
C ASN A 166 -16.08 10.82 1.24
N LEU A 167 -15.00 10.18 0.78
CA LEU A 167 -14.50 10.26 -0.59
C LEU A 167 -15.11 9.19 -1.50
N HIS A 168 -16.15 8.50 -1.06
CA HIS A 168 -16.81 7.41 -1.77
C HIS A 168 -15.86 6.25 -2.10
N ILE A 169 -14.96 5.95 -1.18
CA ILE A 169 -14.11 4.77 -1.17
C ILE A 169 -14.67 3.80 -0.13
N ASP A 170 -14.97 2.59 -0.54
CA ASP A 170 -15.61 1.61 0.34
C ASP A 170 -14.60 1.06 1.35
N VAL A 171 -14.86 1.22 2.65
CA VAL A 171 -14.10 0.55 3.70
C VAL A 171 -14.85 -0.70 4.12
N VAL A 172 -14.31 -1.87 3.77
CA VAL A 172 -14.94 -3.16 4.08
C VAL A 172 -14.29 -3.84 5.27
N ASN A 173 -15.04 -4.72 5.94
CA ASN A 173 -14.56 -5.49 7.11
C ASN A 173 -14.07 -4.63 8.29
N ARG A 174 -14.56 -3.42 8.40
CA ARG A 174 -14.32 -2.47 9.50
C ARG A 174 -14.93 -2.93 10.82
#